data_e5cc9c79532bba01523c0fb67949fe9b
#
_entry.id   e5cc9c79532bba01523c0fb67949fe9b
#
_cell.length_a   1.000
_cell.length_b   1.000
_cell.length_c   1.000
_cell.angle_alpha   90.00
_cell.angle_beta   90.00
_cell.angle_gamma   90.00
#
_symmetry.space_group_name_H-M   'P 1'
#
loop_
_entity.id
_entity.type
_entity.pdbx_description
1 polymer ?
#
loop_
_entity_poly.entity_id
_entity_poly.type
_entity_poly.pdbx_seq_one_letter_code
_entity_poly.pdbx_strand_id
1 'polypeptide(L)'
;MLSMFKDAYFILRIAILTTLFIAPIFVDRASSAYQESVVYSCPMHPEVQSSKRGKCPKCAMKLVAQKPPARDEQPITVTNSAYSQRTIESVKQAEEYTCSMHPEIRTTAPGKCPKCAMALVRVTPAIAEDFNLKFECSPKAPKPNEKIRLRFTVFNPKSGTQVKDFQITHDKLFHLFIVSQDLSEFQHIHPTFEPDGSFTIETVLPFAGNYKIYSDFYPGEGAPQVSQQNITTAGYTRDLVAAKPRITPDESLTKVVDSLKIDLTLEPSKIIAGQPITLKYHLTDAKTGEPIRDLVPYLGAWGHSLILSEDQSDYVHSHPEEVVPETVDRSKLRGGPDATFNAFLPRPANYRIWTQFQRGETLTTVSFTVRAERLR
;
A
#
# COMPACT_ATOMS: atom_id res chain seq x y z
N MET A 1 -20.37 10.29 -73.69
CA MET A 1 -20.26 8.98 -74.35
C MET A 1 -20.37 7.97 -73.25
N LEU A 2 -21.55 7.43 -73.06
CA LEU A 2 -22.04 6.12 -73.46
C LEU A 2 -21.25 5.02 -72.73
N SER A 3 -21.83 4.06 -71.99
CA SER A 3 -23.11 3.34 -72.02
C SER A 3 -23.10 2.43 -70.80
N MET A 4 -24.05 2.46 -69.89
CA MET A 4 -25.20 1.56 -69.80
C MET A 4 -24.89 0.08 -70.19
N PHE A 5 -25.00 -0.83 -69.19
CA PHE A 5 -25.79 -2.05 -69.35
C PHE A 5 -26.31 -2.54 -67.99
N LYS A 6 -27.61 -2.68 -67.96
CA LYS A 6 -28.45 -3.41 -67.01
C LYS A 6 -28.25 -4.90 -67.33
N ASP A 7 -28.43 -5.75 -66.32
CA ASP A 7 -29.43 -6.79 -66.38
C ASP A 7 -29.66 -7.48 -65.04
N ALA A 8 -30.89 -7.66 -64.76
CA ALA A 8 -31.51 -8.33 -63.65
C ALA A 8 -31.67 -9.83 -63.93
N TYR A 9 -31.57 -10.68 -62.94
CA TYR A 9 -32.23 -12.01 -62.88
C TYR A 9 -32.41 -12.40 -61.41
N PHE A 10 -33.62 -12.39 -60.96
CA PHE A 10 -34.61 -13.46 -60.82
C PHE A 10 -34.54 -14.22 -59.47
N ILE A 11 -35.63 -14.08 -58.79
CA ILE A 11 -36.07 -14.64 -57.52
C ILE A 11 -36.12 -16.17 -57.55
N LEU A 12 -35.65 -16.84 -56.52
CA LEU A 12 -36.17 -18.14 -56.12
C LEU A 12 -36.26 -18.22 -54.57
N ARG A 13 -37.46 -18.11 -54.08
CA ARG A 13 -37.83 -18.39 -52.68
C ARG A 13 -37.81 -19.90 -52.47
N ILE A 14 -36.95 -20.42 -51.60
CA ILE A 14 -37.13 -21.73 -50.99
C ILE A 14 -37.25 -21.48 -49.49
N ALA A 15 -38.49 -21.64 -48.98
CA ALA A 15 -38.77 -21.70 -47.57
C ALA A 15 -38.37 -23.08 -47.05
N ILE A 16 -37.31 -23.19 -46.30
CA ILE A 16 -37.00 -24.39 -45.50
C ILE A 16 -37.41 -24.10 -44.07
N LEU A 17 -38.52 -24.72 -43.68
CA LEU A 17 -39.03 -24.79 -42.31
C LEU A 17 -38.15 -25.75 -41.54
N THR A 18 -37.16 -25.24 -40.78
CA THR A 18 -36.44 -26.05 -39.81
C THR A 18 -37.05 -25.80 -38.43
N THR A 19 -37.83 -26.75 -37.99
CA THR A 19 -38.29 -26.86 -36.60
C THR A 19 -37.08 -27.11 -35.70
N LEU A 20 -36.72 -26.08 -34.94
CA LEU A 20 -35.70 -26.21 -33.89
C LEU A 20 -36.30 -26.94 -32.68
N PHE A 21 -35.96 -28.21 -32.52
CA PHE A 21 -36.17 -28.93 -31.25
C PHE A 21 -35.21 -28.34 -30.22
N ILE A 22 -35.71 -27.54 -29.30
CA ILE A 22 -34.99 -27.13 -28.11
C ILE A 22 -35.07 -28.28 -27.09
N ALA A 23 -34.03 -29.10 -27.03
CA ALA A 23 -33.85 -30.04 -25.93
C ALA A 23 -33.44 -29.25 -24.69
N PRO A 24 -34.03 -29.47 -23.52
CA PRO A 24 -33.55 -28.86 -22.29
C PRO A 24 -32.19 -29.48 -21.92
N ILE A 25 -31.17 -28.66 -21.89
CA ILE A 25 -29.86 -29.05 -21.31
C ILE A 25 -30.06 -29.13 -19.80
N PHE A 26 -30.25 -30.33 -19.30
CA PHE A 26 -30.07 -30.62 -17.88
C PHE A 26 -28.58 -30.41 -17.51
N VAL A 27 -28.27 -29.28 -16.91
CA VAL A 27 -26.99 -29.08 -16.24
C VAL A 27 -27.06 -29.88 -14.94
N ASP A 28 -26.45 -31.04 -14.98
CA ASP A 28 -26.23 -31.86 -13.80
C ASP A 28 -25.32 -31.08 -12.85
N ARG A 29 -25.90 -30.46 -11.83
CA ARG A 29 -25.15 -29.88 -10.71
C ARG A 29 -24.59 -31.07 -9.89
N ALA A 30 -23.38 -31.48 -10.25
CA ALA A 30 -22.58 -32.27 -9.33
C ALA A 30 -22.30 -31.41 -8.07
N SER A 31 -23.17 -31.54 -7.07
CA SER A 31 -22.89 -31.04 -5.73
C SER A 31 -21.75 -31.89 -5.18
N SER A 32 -20.52 -31.39 -5.31
CA SER A 32 -19.39 -31.89 -4.54
C SER A 32 -19.71 -31.68 -3.07
N ALA A 33 -20.18 -32.75 -2.42
CA ALA A 33 -20.32 -32.79 -0.97
C ALA A 33 -18.93 -32.64 -0.36
N TYR A 34 -18.62 -31.42 0.08
CA TYR A 34 -17.42 -31.14 0.88
C TYR A 34 -17.59 -31.88 2.22
N GLN A 35 -16.92 -32.98 2.35
CA GLN A 35 -16.93 -33.80 3.57
C GLN A 35 -16.11 -33.02 4.63
N GLU A 36 -16.81 -32.38 5.58
CA GLU A 36 -16.15 -31.68 6.69
C GLU A 36 -15.34 -32.72 7.50
N SER A 37 -14.03 -32.56 7.46
CA SER A 37 -13.13 -33.38 8.27
C SER A 37 -13.15 -32.88 9.73
N VAL A 38 -13.66 -33.67 10.62
CA VAL A 38 -13.64 -33.39 12.07
C VAL A 38 -12.21 -33.48 12.58
N VAL A 39 -11.70 -32.36 13.12
CA VAL A 39 -10.38 -32.28 13.76
C VAL A 39 -10.53 -32.53 15.26
N TYR A 40 -9.72 -33.42 15.82
CA TYR A 40 -9.63 -33.68 17.25
C TYR A 40 -8.38 -33.02 17.83
N SER A 41 -8.47 -32.32 18.96
CA SER A 41 -7.34 -31.73 19.66
C SER A 41 -7.28 -32.05 21.13
N CYS A 42 -6.11 -31.90 21.75
CA CYS A 42 -5.95 -32.07 23.18
C CYS A 42 -6.29 -30.75 23.91
N PRO A 43 -7.16 -30.77 24.94
CA PRO A 43 -7.48 -29.57 25.71
C PRO A 43 -6.27 -28.90 26.39
N MET A 44 -5.26 -29.70 26.75
CA MET A 44 -4.04 -29.25 27.44
C MET A 44 -2.89 -28.94 26.46
N HIS A 45 -2.95 -29.47 25.23
CA HIS A 45 -1.93 -29.32 24.21
C HIS A 45 -2.63 -29.00 22.85
N PRO A 46 -3.11 -27.77 22.63
CA PRO A 46 -3.89 -27.43 21.43
C PRO A 46 -3.15 -27.65 20.12
N GLU A 47 -1.81 -27.65 20.16
CA GLU A 47 -0.95 -27.95 19.02
C GLU A 47 -0.99 -29.43 18.59
N VAL A 48 -1.49 -30.33 19.46
CA VAL A 48 -1.69 -31.74 19.12
C VAL A 48 -3.05 -31.90 18.46
N GLN A 49 -3.03 -32.00 17.13
CA GLN A 49 -4.23 -32.18 16.31
C GLN A 49 -4.20 -33.52 15.56
N SER A 50 -5.35 -34.12 15.34
CA SER A 50 -5.53 -35.40 14.62
C SER A 50 -6.86 -35.43 13.88
N SER A 51 -6.89 -36.06 12.71
CA SER A 51 -8.13 -36.36 11.99
C SER A 51 -8.89 -37.55 12.54
N LYS A 52 -8.34 -38.26 13.58
CA LYS A 52 -8.94 -39.45 14.20
C LYS A 52 -9.01 -39.29 15.71
N ARG A 53 -9.99 -39.92 16.32
CA ARG A 53 -10.06 -40.03 17.78
C ARG A 53 -8.83 -40.76 18.31
N GLY A 54 -8.27 -40.29 19.43
CA GLY A 54 -7.08 -40.87 20.00
C GLY A 54 -6.73 -40.29 21.36
N LYS A 55 -5.52 -40.58 21.82
CA LYS A 55 -4.93 -39.99 23.03
C LYS A 55 -3.81 -39.04 22.65
N CYS A 56 -3.65 -37.97 23.41
CA CYS A 56 -2.56 -37.04 23.26
C CYS A 56 -1.22 -37.72 23.57
N PRO A 57 -0.24 -37.68 22.67
CA PRO A 57 1.08 -38.29 22.90
C PRO A 57 1.87 -37.61 24.02
N LYS A 58 1.51 -36.35 24.38
CA LYS A 58 2.19 -35.59 25.43
C LYS A 58 1.64 -35.83 26.84
N CYS A 59 0.33 -36.09 26.97
CA CYS A 59 -0.30 -36.25 28.31
C CYS A 59 -1.29 -37.40 28.42
N ALA A 60 -1.42 -38.24 27.41
CA ALA A 60 -2.32 -39.41 27.36
C ALA A 60 -3.84 -39.10 27.51
N MET A 61 -4.25 -37.83 27.61
CA MET A 61 -5.66 -37.44 27.63
C MET A 61 -6.33 -37.71 26.28
N LYS A 62 -7.63 -38.00 26.31
CA LYS A 62 -8.43 -38.20 25.09
C LYS A 62 -8.49 -36.89 24.29
N LEU A 63 -8.29 -36.99 22.99
CA LEU A 63 -8.49 -35.88 22.06
C LEU A 63 -10.01 -35.64 21.91
N VAL A 64 -10.40 -34.36 21.94
CA VAL A 64 -11.80 -33.90 21.85
C VAL A 64 -12.05 -33.34 20.46
N ALA A 65 -13.23 -33.66 19.90
CA ALA A 65 -13.61 -33.09 18.59
C ALA A 65 -13.78 -31.57 18.68
N GLN A 66 -13.12 -30.84 17.82
CA GLN A 66 -13.37 -29.42 17.61
C GLN A 66 -14.62 -29.27 16.75
N LYS A 67 -15.67 -28.66 17.29
CA LYS A 67 -16.86 -28.34 16.51
C LYS A 67 -16.55 -27.08 15.70
N PRO A 68 -16.71 -27.09 14.36
CA PRO A 68 -16.63 -25.87 13.59
C PRO A 68 -17.65 -24.85 14.12
N PRO A 69 -17.34 -23.55 14.11
CA PRO A 69 -18.35 -22.55 14.43
C PRO A 69 -19.51 -22.67 13.45
N ALA A 70 -20.74 -22.74 13.97
CA ALA A 70 -21.95 -22.79 13.16
C ALA A 70 -21.98 -21.61 12.20
N ARG A 71 -22.06 -21.88 10.90
CA ARG A 71 -22.37 -20.86 9.90
C ARG A 71 -23.88 -20.67 9.88
N ASP A 72 -24.32 -19.52 10.36
CA ASP A 72 -25.65 -19.02 10.02
C ASP A 72 -25.66 -18.61 8.56
N GLU A 73 -26.34 -19.40 7.76
CA GLU A 73 -26.66 -19.05 6.36
C GLU A 73 -27.75 -17.98 6.37
N GLN A 74 -27.33 -16.71 6.23
CA GLN A 74 -28.22 -15.64 5.77
C GLN A 74 -27.66 -14.99 4.51
N PRO A 75 -28.52 -14.61 3.56
CA PRO A 75 -28.07 -14.05 2.29
C PRO A 75 -27.35 -12.72 2.52
N ILE A 76 -26.15 -12.59 1.95
CA ILE A 76 -25.33 -11.40 2.04
C ILE A 76 -26.00 -10.28 1.24
N THR A 77 -26.79 -9.47 1.91
CA THR A 77 -27.11 -8.12 1.45
C THR A 77 -26.01 -7.22 1.97
N VAL A 78 -25.15 -6.74 1.06
CA VAL A 78 -24.08 -5.78 1.43
C VAL A 78 -24.75 -4.45 1.74
N THR A 79 -25.12 -4.26 2.98
CA THR A 79 -25.37 -2.94 3.57
C THR A 79 -24.31 -2.72 4.62
N ASN A 80 -23.52 -1.67 4.45
CA ASN A 80 -22.60 -1.15 5.45
C ASN A 80 -23.36 -0.81 6.73
N SER A 81 -23.42 -1.71 7.67
CA SER A 81 -23.67 -1.44 9.10
C SER A 81 -23.97 -2.75 9.81
N ALA A 82 -23.06 -3.30 10.54
CA ALA A 82 -23.27 -4.01 11.80
C ALA A 82 -21.98 -4.72 12.28
N TYR A 83 -21.02 -3.92 12.74
CA TYR A 83 -20.15 -4.41 13.80
C TYR A 83 -20.73 -3.92 15.12
N SER A 84 -21.81 -4.56 15.54
CA SER A 84 -22.58 -4.19 16.73
C SER A 84 -22.03 -4.88 17.95
N GLN A 85 -21.62 -4.04 18.92
CA GLN A 85 -21.75 -4.22 20.36
C GLN A 85 -21.45 -5.64 20.95
N ARG A 86 -20.18 -5.88 21.22
CA ARG A 86 -19.85 -6.62 22.44
C ARG A 86 -19.43 -5.60 23.48
N THR A 87 -20.17 -5.54 24.56
CA THR A 87 -19.83 -4.85 25.79
C THR A 87 -18.42 -5.24 26.21
N ILE A 88 -17.46 -4.36 25.96
CA ILE A 88 -16.10 -4.52 26.46
C ILE A 88 -16.16 -4.05 27.89
N GLU A 89 -16.25 -4.99 28.84
CA GLU A 89 -15.82 -4.70 30.21
C GLU A 89 -14.41 -4.13 30.11
N SER A 90 -14.21 -2.98 30.69
CA SER A 90 -12.96 -2.25 30.74
C SER A 90 -11.91 -3.06 31.50
N VAL A 91 -11.26 -3.99 30.81
CA VAL A 91 -9.98 -4.51 31.25
C VAL A 91 -9.03 -3.31 31.12
N LYS A 92 -8.50 -2.85 32.24
CA LYS A 92 -7.43 -1.87 32.31
C LYS A 92 -6.23 -2.50 31.60
N GLN A 93 -6.18 -2.38 30.26
CA GLN A 93 -5.03 -2.83 29.49
C GLN A 93 -3.84 -1.97 29.89
N ALA A 94 -2.76 -2.61 30.27
CA ALA A 94 -1.49 -1.94 30.53
C ALA A 94 -1.11 -1.14 29.27
N GLU A 95 -0.69 0.10 29.47
CA GLU A 95 -0.18 0.91 28.37
C GLU A 95 0.98 0.18 27.70
N GLU A 96 0.94 0.06 26.40
CA GLU A 96 1.99 -0.57 25.60
C GLU A 96 2.60 0.49 24.68
N TYR A 97 3.91 0.43 24.52
CA TYR A 97 4.67 1.35 23.66
C TYR A 97 5.44 0.53 22.63
N THR A 98 5.50 1.02 21.39
CA THR A 98 6.22 0.39 20.29
C THR A 98 7.04 1.42 19.51
N CYS A 99 8.00 0.95 18.72
CA CYS A 99 8.69 1.78 17.76
C CYS A 99 7.94 1.74 16.43
N SER A 100 7.68 2.91 15.83
CA SER A 100 7.06 2.99 14.50
C SER A 100 7.87 2.28 13.41
N MET A 101 9.20 2.20 13.58
CA MET A 101 10.13 1.51 12.68
C MET A 101 10.38 0.04 13.04
N HIS A 102 10.15 -0.34 14.31
CA HIS A 102 10.40 -1.69 14.84
C HIS A 102 9.19 -2.15 15.65
N PRO A 103 8.09 -2.53 15.00
CA PRO A 103 6.83 -2.89 15.68
C PRO A 103 6.96 -4.09 16.62
N GLU A 104 7.99 -4.90 16.43
CA GLU A 104 8.35 -6.02 17.32
C GLU A 104 8.91 -5.56 18.67
N ILE A 105 9.38 -4.31 18.77
CA ILE A 105 9.81 -3.71 20.04
C ILE A 105 8.55 -3.21 20.75
N ARG A 106 8.20 -3.89 21.84
CA ARG A 106 7.06 -3.56 22.68
C ARG A 106 7.47 -3.49 24.14
N THR A 107 7.05 -2.42 24.82
CA THR A 107 7.34 -2.16 26.23
C THR A 107 6.09 -1.63 26.92
N THR A 108 6.05 -1.73 28.25
CA THR A 108 4.96 -1.20 29.08
C THR A 108 5.24 0.20 29.61
N ALA A 109 6.32 0.83 29.16
CA ALA A 109 6.72 2.18 29.57
C ALA A 109 7.20 2.99 28.38
N PRO A 110 7.04 4.32 28.37
CA PRO A 110 7.64 5.17 27.38
C PRO A 110 9.17 5.09 27.44
N GLY A 111 9.84 5.28 26.32
CA GLY A 111 11.29 5.17 26.24
C GLY A 111 11.80 5.35 24.84
N LYS A 112 13.00 4.83 24.59
CA LYS A 112 13.62 4.83 23.26
C LYS A 112 13.72 3.40 22.73
N CYS A 113 13.55 3.25 21.44
CA CYS A 113 13.74 1.99 20.75
C CYS A 113 15.21 1.52 20.89
N PRO A 114 15.48 0.31 21.38
CA PRO A 114 16.85 -0.18 21.52
C PRO A 114 17.55 -0.43 20.19
N LYS A 115 16.78 -0.53 19.09
CA LYS A 115 17.35 -0.75 17.75
C LYS A 115 17.67 0.55 17.02
N CYS A 116 16.88 1.62 17.18
CA CYS A 116 17.07 2.84 16.42
C CYS A 116 17.05 4.13 17.26
N ALA A 117 17.00 4.02 18.58
CA ALA A 117 16.97 5.14 19.53
C ALA A 117 15.79 6.13 19.37
N MET A 118 14.84 5.92 18.43
CA MET A 118 13.64 6.73 18.30
C MET A 118 12.76 6.59 19.55
N ALA A 119 12.03 7.65 19.88
CA ALA A 119 11.03 7.62 20.93
C ALA A 119 9.98 6.54 20.64
N LEU A 120 9.68 5.73 21.64
CA LEU A 120 8.59 4.76 21.54
C LEU A 120 7.26 5.50 21.61
N VAL A 121 6.37 5.18 20.68
CA VAL A 121 5.01 5.71 20.64
C VAL A 121 4.06 4.78 21.39
N ARG A 122 3.08 5.35 22.06
CA ARG A 122 2.07 4.57 22.78
C ARG A 122 1.27 3.74 21.79
N VAL A 123 1.24 2.42 21.99
CA VAL A 123 0.27 1.56 21.33
C VAL A 123 -1.05 1.80 22.05
N THR A 124 -1.88 2.65 21.53
CA THR A 124 -3.28 2.60 21.88
C THR A 124 -3.77 1.23 21.42
N PRO A 125 -4.54 0.46 22.22
CA PRO A 125 -5.32 -0.65 21.70
C PRO A 125 -6.42 -0.03 20.83
N ALA A 126 -6.01 0.54 19.73
CA ALA A 126 -6.89 1.01 18.70
C ALA A 126 -7.38 -0.26 18.01
N ILE A 127 -8.64 -0.57 18.19
CA ILE A 127 -9.42 -1.03 17.07
C ILE A 127 -8.97 -0.09 15.96
N ALA A 128 -8.29 -0.63 14.95
CA ALA A 128 -7.78 0.17 13.84
C ALA A 128 -8.99 0.70 13.07
N GLU A 129 -9.51 1.82 13.55
CA GLU A 129 -10.62 2.50 12.90
C GLU A 129 -10.03 3.44 11.86
N ASP A 130 -10.56 3.33 10.66
CA ASP A 130 -10.19 4.25 9.59
C ASP A 130 -10.78 5.62 9.91
N PHE A 131 -9.92 6.63 10.02
CA PHE A 131 -10.34 8.00 10.19
C PHE A 131 -10.92 8.55 8.89
N ASN A 132 -11.99 9.35 9.00
CA ASN A 132 -12.64 9.93 7.84
C ASN A 132 -11.81 11.12 7.34
N LEU A 133 -11.26 11.04 6.14
CA LEU A 133 -10.53 12.11 5.50
C LEU A 133 -11.44 12.82 4.49
N LYS A 134 -11.81 14.08 4.79
CA LYS A 134 -12.42 14.96 3.80
C LYS A 134 -11.32 15.56 2.93
N PHE A 135 -11.43 15.35 1.63
CA PHE A 135 -10.53 15.83 0.61
C PHE A 135 -11.21 16.84 -0.29
N GLU A 136 -10.54 17.95 -0.56
CA GLU A 136 -11.02 19.02 -1.44
C GLU A 136 -9.89 19.42 -2.40
N CYS A 137 -10.22 19.53 -3.68
CA CYS A 137 -9.32 20.01 -4.74
C CYS A 137 -9.95 21.22 -5.42
N SER A 138 -9.19 22.28 -5.57
CA SER A 138 -9.63 23.49 -6.27
C SER A 138 -8.60 23.90 -7.35
N PRO A 139 -9.02 23.97 -8.63
CA PRO A 139 -10.33 23.59 -9.16
C PRO A 139 -10.59 22.07 -9.07
N LYS A 140 -11.86 21.65 -9.09
CA LYS A 140 -12.26 20.23 -8.95
C LYS A 140 -11.77 19.34 -10.10
N ALA A 141 -11.72 19.89 -11.31
CA ALA A 141 -11.20 19.23 -12.51
C ALA A 141 -10.11 20.11 -13.11
N PRO A 142 -8.89 20.06 -12.57
CA PRO A 142 -7.81 20.93 -13.02
C PRO A 142 -7.34 20.56 -14.42
N LYS A 143 -6.88 21.55 -15.17
CA LYS A 143 -6.14 21.31 -16.40
C LYS A 143 -4.72 20.85 -16.09
N PRO A 144 -4.04 20.13 -17.01
CA PRO A 144 -2.63 19.87 -16.89
C PRO A 144 -1.83 21.18 -16.67
N ASN A 145 -0.85 21.15 -15.77
CA ASN A 145 -0.03 22.27 -15.35
C ASN A 145 -0.78 23.46 -14.71
N GLU A 146 -2.07 23.31 -14.45
CA GLU A 146 -2.83 24.29 -13.68
C GLU A 146 -2.47 24.17 -12.19
N LYS A 147 -2.29 25.31 -11.53
CA LYS A 147 -2.06 25.36 -10.08
C LYS A 147 -3.32 24.92 -9.35
N ILE A 148 -3.18 23.93 -8.50
CA ILE A 148 -4.28 23.38 -7.68
C ILE A 148 -3.99 23.59 -6.21
N ARG A 149 -5.04 23.82 -5.45
CA ARG A 149 -5.01 23.80 -3.98
C ARG A 149 -5.72 22.55 -3.48
N LEU A 150 -4.99 21.78 -2.69
CA LEU A 150 -5.51 20.60 -2.02
C LEU A 150 -5.73 20.94 -0.55
N ARG A 151 -6.83 20.45 0.01
CA ARG A 151 -7.17 20.60 1.43
C ARG A 151 -7.64 19.27 1.97
N PHE A 152 -7.14 18.94 3.14
CA PHE A 152 -7.43 17.71 3.87
C PHE A 152 -7.92 18.04 5.27
N THR A 153 -9.00 17.41 5.70
CA THR A 153 -9.56 17.57 7.05
C THR A 153 -9.89 16.19 7.59
N VAL A 154 -9.31 15.82 8.72
CA VAL A 154 -9.47 14.50 9.32
C VAL A 154 -10.54 14.56 10.41
N PHE A 155 -11.41 13.55 10.45
CA PHE A 155 -12.48 13.43 11.43
C PHE A 155 -12.39 12.08 12.15
N ASN A 156 -12.60 12.10 13.45
CA ASN A 156 -12.71 10.89 14.25
C ASN A 156 -13.97 10.11 13.82
N PRO A 157 -13.86 8.82 13.48
CA PRO A 157 -14.98 8.04 12.93
C PRO A 157 -16.12 7.82 13.95
N LYS A 158 -15.83 7.83 15.26
CA LYS A 158 -16.82 7.63 16.32
C LYS A 158 -17.56 8.89 16.70
N SER A 159 -16.81 9.95 16.97
CA SER A 159 -17.37 11.21 17.45
C SER A 159 -17.81 12.15 16.33
N GLY A 160 -17.30 11.95 15.10
CA GLY A 160 -17.49 12.90 14.00
C GLY A 160 -16.77 14.22 14.20
N THR A 161 -15.99 14.39 15.29
CA THR A 161 -15.25 15.61 15.57
C THR A 161 -14.01 15.71 14.71
N GLN A 162 -13.62 16.93 14.35
CA GLN A 162 -12.37 17.17 13.62
C GLN A 162 -11.17 16.86 14.51
N VAL A 163 -10.23 16.09 13.98
CA VAL A 163 -8.93 15.83 14.60
C VAL A 163 -8.03 17.05 14.40
N LYS A 164 -7.41 17.50 15.47
CA LYS A 164 -6.44 18.60 15.46
C LYS A 164 -5.11 18.24 16.10
N ASP A 165 -5.01 17.04 16.64
CA ASP A 165 -3.80 16.49 17.22
C ASP A 165 -3.26 15.37 16.33
N PHE A 166 -2.00 15.51 15.92
CA PHE A 166 -1.30 14.56 15.06
C PHE A 166 0.09 14.31 15.58
N GLN A 167 0.56 13.08 15.44
CA GLN A 167 1.92 12.73 15.76
C GLN A 167 2.84 13.03 14.57
N ILE A 168 4.04 13.52 14.89
CA ILE A 168 5.09 13.73 13.89
C ILE A 168 5.67 12.38 13.50
N THR A 169 5.66 12.07 12.23
CA THR A 169 6.34 10.93 11.63
C THR A 169 7.33 11.46 10.59
N HIS A 170 8.60 11.10 10.71
CA HIS A 170 9.63 11.56 9.76
C HIS A 170 9.59 13.09 9.53
N ASP A 171 9.67 13.85 10.62
CA ASP A 171 9.71 15.31 10.67
C ASP A 171 8.44 16.02 10.15
N LYS A 172 7.38 15.28 9.79
CA LYS A 172 6.13 15.84 9.28
C LYS A 172 4.90 15.28 9.97
N LEU A 173 3.84 16.08 10.03
CA LEU A 173 2.52 15.65 10.51
C LEU A 173 1.73 14.91 9.42
N PHE A 174 2.10 15.14 8.14
CA PHE A 174 1.35 14.61 7.00
C PHE A 174 2.29 14.44 5.79
N HIS A 175 2.35 13.23 5.24
CA HIS A 175 3.03 12.93 3.99
C HIS A 175 1.99 12.78 2.89
N LEU A 176 2.23 13.42 1.76
CA LEU A 176 1.35 13.37 0.61
C LEU A 176 2.12 12.85 -0.59
N PHE A 177 1.67 11.71 -1.11
CA PHE A 177 2.18 11.20 -2.37
C PHE A 177 1.12 11.35 -3.45
N ILE A 178 1.49 11.93 -4.58
CA ILE A 178 0.65 12.05 -5.76
C ILE A 178 1.31 11.26 -6.88
N VAL A 179 0.61 10.26 -7.38
CA VAL A 179 1.16 9.34 -8.39
C VAL A 179 0.18 9.24 -9.55
N SER A 180 0.67 9.43 -10.78
CA SER A 180 -0.15 9.20 -11.97
C SER A 180 -0.55 7.73 -12.09
N GLN A 181 -1.70 7.48 -12.73
CA GLN A 181 -2.22 6.13 -12.90
C GLN A 181 -1.24 5.20 -13.65
N ASP A 182 -0.44 5.74 -14.56
CA ASP A 182 0.55 5.00 -15.32
C ASP A 182 1.90 4.83 -14.60
N LEU A 183 2.00 5.33 -13.36
CA LEU A 183 3.21 5.27 -12.53
C LEU A 183 4.41 6.02 -13.14
N SER A 184 4.19 6.97 -14.05
CA SER A 184 5.25 7.79 -14.64
C SER A 184 5.57 9.03 -13.80
N GLU A 185 4.54 9.60 -13.15
CA GLU A 185 4.65 10.81 -12.32
C GLU A 185 4.57 10.48 -10.84
N PHE A 186 5.44 11.12 -10.08
CA PHE A 186 5.56 10.95 -8.65
C PHE A 186 5.87 12.27 -7.97
N GLN A 187 5.11 12.59 -6.94
CA GLN A 187 5.40 13.70 -6.04
C GLN A 187 5.34 13.19 -4.59
N HIS A 188 6.31 13.58 -3.78
CA HIS A 188 6.31 13.42 -2.33
C HIS A 188 6.41 14.81 -1.71
N ILE A 189 5.30 15.30 -1.19
CA ILE A 189 5.12 16.66 -0.71
C ILE A 189 4.43 16.68 0.64
N HIS A 190 4.49 17.79 1.36
CA HIS A 190 4.04 17.86 2.76
C HIS A 190 3.10 19.05 2.93
N PRO A 191 1.79 18.81 3.10
CA PRO A 191 0.83 19.86 3.38
C PRO A 191 1.14 20.60 4.68
N THR A 192 0.85 21.89 4.69
CA THR A 192 0.96 22.75 5.87
C THR A 192 -0.26 22.55 6.77
N PHE A 193 -0.02 22.38 8.06
CA PHE A 193 -1.08 22.35 9.06
C PHE A 193 -1.59 23.78 9.33
N GLU A 194 -2.89 23.96 9.18
CA GLU A 194 -3.55 25.27 9.30
C GLU A 194 -4.16 25.48 10.69
N PRO A 195 -4.36 26.75 11.12
CA PRO A 195 -4.94 27.03 12.43
C PRO A 195 -6.33 26.45 12.66
N ASP A 196 -7.08 26.18 11.61
CA ASP A 196 -8.41 25.53 11.69
C ASP A 196 -8.32 23.99 11.83
N GLY A 197 -7.12 23.43 11.85
CA GLY A 197 -6.87 21.99 11.99
C GLY A 197 -6.94 21.21 10.68
N SER A 198 -7.00 21.88 9.54
CA SER A 198 -6.85 21.25 8.22
C SER A 198 -5.40 21.27 7.76
N PHE A 199 -5.11 20.52 6.70
CA PHE A 199 -3.85 20.56 5.98
C PHE A 199 -4.09 21.12 4.59
N THR A 200 -3.22 22.02 4.11
CA THR A 200 -3.31 22.59 2.76
C THR A 200 -1.96 22.56 2.02
N ILE A 201 -2.02 22.42 0.71
CA ILE A 201 -0.86 22.52 -0.16
C ILE A 201 -1.28 22.96 -1.56
N GLU A 202 -0.39 23.69 -2.22
CA GLU A 202 -0.52 24.02 -3.65
C GLU A 202 0.47 23.17 -4.45
N THR A 203 0.02 22.62 -5.57
CA THR A 203 0.84 21.82 -6.47
C THR A 203 0.31 21.92 -7.91
N VAL A 204 0.92 21.20 -8.84
CA VAL A 204 0.50 21.05 -10.24
C VAL A 204 0.48 19.59 -10.63
N LEU A 205 -0.41 19.22 -11.54
CA LEU A 205 -0.42 17.90 -12.18
C LEU A 205 0.07 18.08 -13.61
N PRO A 206 1.26 17.56 -13.98
CA PRO A 206 1.92 17.96 -15.22
C PRO A 206 1.21 17.45 -16.49
N PHE A 207 0.51 16.32 -16.43
CA PHE A 207 -0.10 15.69 -17.58
C PHE A 207 -1.61 15.48 -17.42
N ALA A 208 -2.30 15.32 -18.54
CA ALA A 208 -3.69 14.87 -18.54
C ALA A 208 -3.74 13.42 -18.07
N GLY A 209 -4.52 13.14 -17.04
CA GLY A 209 -4.58 11.81 -16.47
C GLY A 209 -5.44 11.70 -15.23
N ASN A 210 -5.45 10.50 -14.68
CA ASN A 210 -5.92 10.23 -13.34
C ASN A 210 -4.72 10.08 -12.42
N TYR A 211 -4.77 10.75 -11.28
CA TYR A 211 -3.74 10.72 -10.25
C TYR A 211 -4.34 10.16 -8.97
N LYS A 212 -3.64 9.19 -8.41
CA LYS A 212 -3.97 8.68 -7.08
C LYS A 212 -3.17 9.43 -6.03
N ILE A 213 -3.85 9.81 -4.97
CA ILE A 213 -3.31 10.56 -3.84
C ILE A 213 -3.28 9.62 -2.65
N TYR A 214 -2.13 9.51 -2.02
CA TYR A 214 -1.96 8.79 -0.76
C TYR A 214 -1.67 9.80 0.32
N SER A 215 -2.55 9.85 1.30
CA SER A 215 -2.48 10.71 2.46
C SER A 215 -2.05 9.86 3.66
N ASP A 216 -0.80 10.02 4.08
CA ASP A 216 -0.19 9.26 5.15
C ASP A 216 -0.01 10.17 6.37
N PHE A 217 -0.72 9.88 7.47
CA PHE A 217 -0.78 10.71 8.66
C PHE A 217 -1.06 9.86 9.91
N TYR A 218 -0.73 10.40 11.07
CA TYR A 218 -0.91 9.73 12.34
C TYR A 218 -1.74 10.59 13.30
N PRO A 219 -3.06 10.31 13.46
CA PRO A 219 -3.88 10.99 14.46
C PRO A 219 -3.38 10.72 15.87
N GLY A 220 -3.42 11.72 16.76
CA GLY A 220 -2.90 11.60 18.13
C GLY A 220 -3.54 10.47 18.95
N GLU A 221 -4.82 10.18 18.71
CA GLU A 221 -5.58 9.13 19.39
C GLU A 221 -5.80 7.87 18.54
N GLY A 222 -5.14 7.75 17.39
CA GLY A 222 -5.38 6.65 16.43
C GLY A 222 -4.17 5.78 16.18
N ALA A 223 -4.26 5.01 15.11
CA ALA A 223 -3.16 4.29 14.47
C ALA A 223 -2.69 5.10 13.23
N PRO A 224 -1.47 4.83 12.70
CA PRO A 224 -1.06 5.37 11.42
C PRO A 224 -2.10 5.08 10.33
N GLN A 225 -2.41 6.07 9.50
CA GLN A 225 -3.44 6.01 8.47
C GLN A 225 -2.85 6.28 7.10
N VAL A 226 -3.28 5.51 6.10
CA VAL A 226 -3.05 5.81 4.68
C VAL A 226 -4.39 5.89 3.98
N SER A 227 -4.84 7.11 3.70
CA SER A 227 -6.09 7.34 2.99
C SER A 227 -5.84 7.62 1.51
N GLN A 228 -6.71 7.10 0.63
CA GLN A 228 -6.53 7.17 -0.82
C GLN A 228 -7.66 7.96 -1.47
N GLN A 229 -7.29 8.91 -2.35
CA GLN A 229 -8.22 9.69 -3.16
C GLN A 229 -7.74 9.72 -4.62
N ASN A 230 -8.59 10.24 -5.50
CA ASN A 230 -8.22 10.41 -6.91
C ASN A 230 -8.52 11.82 -7.38
N ILE A 231 -7.66 12.34 -8.25
CA ILE A 231 -7.93 13.54 -9.05
C ILE A 231 -7.85 13.15 -10.51
N THR A 232 -8.88 13.52 -11.28
CA THR A 232 -8.86 13.38 -12.72
C THR A 232 -8.78 14.77 -13.35
N THR A 233 -7.82 14.98 -14.23
CA THR A 233 -7.66 16.25 -14.94
C THR A 233 -8.78 16.48 -15.96
N ALA A 234 -9.10 17.73 -16.23
CA ALA A 234 -10.12 18.11 -17.20
C ALA A 234 -9.81 17.53 -18.59
N GLY A 235 -10.84 16.99 -19.22
CA GLY A 235 -10.75 16.40 -20.58
C GLY A 235 -10.14 15.01 -20.65
N TYR A 236 -9.74 14.41 -19.53
CA TYR A 236 -9.30 13.03 -19.53
C TYR A 236 -10.49 12.07 -19.53
N THR A 237 -10.61 11.29 -20.59
CA THR A 237 -11.78 10.41 -20.84
C THR A 237 -11.43 8.93 -21.00
N ARG A 238 -10.15 8.56 -20.78
CA ARG A 238 -9.78 7.14 -20.87
C ARG A 238 -10.45 6.33 -19.77
N ASP A 239 -10.91 5.15 -20.14
CA ASP A 239 -11.39 4.18 -19.16
C ASP A 239 -10.31 3.86 -18.13
N LEU A 240 -10.60 4.11 -16.86
CA LEU A 240 -9.67 3.88 -15.74
C LEU A 240 -9.28 2.39 -15.63
N VAL A 241 -10.14 1.47 -16.07
CA VAL A 241 -9.88 0.03 -16.08
C VAL A 241 -8.95 -0.36 -17.23
N ALA A 242 -9.13 0.24 -18.39
CA ALA A 242 -8.29 0.01 -19.57
C ALA A 242 -6.91 0.65 -19.47
N ALA A 243 -6.78 1.68 -18.63
CA ALA A 243 -5.55 2.44 -18.42
C ALA A 243 -4.64 1.85 -17.34
N LYS A 244 -4.84 0.59 -16.92
CA LYS A 244 -3.93 -0.05 -15.96
C LYS A 244 -2.52 -0.07 -16.51
N PRO A 245 -1.54 0.48 -15.75
CA PRO A 245 -0.16 0.50 -16.20
C PRO A 245 0.34 -0.94 -16.35
N ARG A 246 1.10 -1.18 -17.39
CA ARG A 246 1.90 -2.39 -17.55
C ARG A 246 3.36 -1.96 -17.45
N ILE A 247 3.83 -1.85 -16.23
CA ILE A 247 5.24 -1.58 -16.00
C ILE A 247 6.04 -2.86 -16.19
N THR A 248 7.20 -2.73 -16.84
CA THR A 248 8.11 -3.85 -17.04
C THR A 248 9.25 -3.75 -16.03
N PRO A 249 9.66 -4.85 -15.39
CA PRO A 249 10.84 -4.84 -14.53
C PRO A 249 12.05 -4.32 -15.27
N ASP A 250 12.86 -3.52 -14.59
CA ASP A 250 14.10 -2.98 -15.13
C ASP A 250 15.09 -4.14 -15.38
N GLU A 251 15.74 -4.14 -16.55
CA GLU A 251 16.81 -5.10 -16.89
C GLU A 251 18.09 -4.79 -16.10
N SER A 252 18.34 -3.53 -15.79
CA SER A 252 19.45 -3.05 -14.99
C SER A 252 18.94 -2.28 -13.77
N LEU A 253 19.47 -2.61 -12.61
CA LEU A 253 19.23 -1.91 -11.37
C LEU A 253 20.30 -0.85 -11.07
N THR A 254 20.93 -0.31 -12.12
CA THR A 254 21.84 0.83 -12.08
C THR A 254 21.23 1.96 -12.87
N LYS A 255 21.10 3.15 -12.26
CA LYS A 255 20.59 4.36 -12.92
C LYS A 255 21.47 5.57 -12.60
N VAL A 256 21.55 6.48 -13.57
CA VAL A 256 22.17 7.78 -13.37
C VAL A 256 21.06 8.83 -13.39
N VAL A 257 20.95 9.56 -12.30
CA VAL A 257 19.97 10.65 -12.14
C VAL A 257 20.70 11.84 -11.51
N ASP A 258 20.57 13.01 -12.10
CA ASP A 258 21.31 14.22 -11.72
C ASP A 258 22.83 13.94 -11.68
N SER A 259 23.45 14.14 -10.52
CA SER A 259 24.88 13.89 -10.31
C SER A 259 25.17 12.53 -9.69
N LEU A 260 24.16 11.70 -9.49
CA LEU A 260 24.28 10.42 -8.78
C LEU A 260 24.18 9.25 -9.76
N LYS A 261 25.13 8.33 -9.68
CA LYS A 261 24.97 6.96 -10.16
C LYS A 261 24.51 6.12 -8.98
N ILE A 262 23.40 5.44 -9.13
CA ILE A 262 22.69 4.74 -8.08
C ILE A 262 22.57 3.26 -8.48
N ASP A 263 23.21 2.39 -7.72
CA ASP A 263 23.16 0.95 -7.89
C ASP A 263 22.23 0.37 -6.81
N LEU A 264 21.19 -0.38 -7.22
CA LEU A 264 20.28 -1.08 -6.33
C LEU A 264 20.58 -2.58 -6.35
N THR A 265 20.85 -3.14 -5.18
CA THR A 265 20.96 -4.58 -4.97
C THR A 265 19.77 -5.07 -4.15
N LEU A 266 19.19 -6.19 -4.57
CA LEU A 266 18.06 -6.84 -3.91
C LEU A 266 18.55 -8.07 -3.14
N GLU A 267 18.13 -8.20 -1.89
CA GLU A 267 18.41 -9.39 -1.08
C GLU A 267 17.12 -9.94 -0.45
N PRO A 268 16.69 -11.14 -0.87
CA PRO A 268 17.30 -11.98 -1.90
C PRO A 268 17.15 -11.38 -3.30
N SER A 269 18.05 -11.72 -4.23
CA SER A 269 18.03 -11.22 -5.61
C SER A 269 16.76 -11.58 -6.37
N LYS A 270 16.11 -12.68 -6.00
CA LYS A 270 14.79 -13.09 -6.47
C LYS A 270 13.75 -12.76 -5.40
N ILE A 271 12.88 -11.83 -5.70
CA ILE A 271 11.82 -11.40 -4.78
C ILE A 271 10.67 -12.42 -4.81
N ILE A 272 10.36 -12.99 -3.67
CA ILE A 272 9.18 -13.84 -3.47
C ILE A 272 8.12 -13.03 -2.74
N ALA A 273 6.92 -12.93 -3.32
CA ALA A 273 5.79 -12.26 -2.70
C ALA A 273 5.46 -12.87 -1.32
N GLY A 274 5.20 -12.01 -0.35
CA GLY A 274 4.96 -12.42 1.03
C GLY A 274 6.22 -12.74 1.83
N GLN A 275 7.42 -12.45 1.30
CA GLN A 275 8.69 -12.56 2.02
C GLN A 275 9.34 -11.18 2.20
N PRO A 276 10.06 -10.95 3.30
CA PRO A 276 10.86 -9.74 3.49
C PRO A 276 11.93 -9.63 2.41
N ILE A 277 12.20 -8.41 1.97
CA ILE A 277 13.29 -8.08 1.06
C ILE A 277 14.09 -6.91 1.62
N THR A 278 15.37 -6.88 1.30
CA THR A 278 16.25 -5.75 1.56
C THR A 278 16.65 -5.09 0.26
N LEU A 279 16.50 -3.78 0.18
CA LEU A 279 16.89 -2.91 -0.92
C LEU A 279 18.17 -2.20 -0.50
N LYS A 280 19.30 -2.55 -1.09
CA LYS A 280 20.60 -1.94 -0.78
C LYS A 280 20.98 -0.99 -1.91
N TYR A 281 21.04 0.28 -1.61
CA TYR A 281 21.49 1.32 -2.52
C TYR A 281 22.95 1.63 -2.27
N HIS A 282 23.72 1.74 -3.35
CA HIS A 282 25.08 2.28 -3.35
C HIS A 282 25.15 3.48 -4.28
N LEU A 283 25.61 4.61 -3.77
CA LEU A 283 25.63 5.88 -4.48
C LEU A 283 27.06 6.31 -4.80
N THR A 284 27.31 6.63 -6.06
CA THR A 284 28.58 7.17 -6.51
C THR A 284 28.34 8.47 -7.31
N ASP A 285 29.32 9.33 -7.37
CA ASP A 285 29.28 10.51 -8.22
C ASP A 285 29.34 10.07 -9.70
N ALA A 286 28.38 10.50 -10.48
CA ALA A 286 28.23 10.04 -11.87
C ALA A 286 29.39 10.44 -12.79
N LYS A 287 30.17 11.47 -12.43
CA LYS A 287 31.31 11.97 -13.23
C LYS A 287 32.62 11.34 -12.80
N THR A 288 32.85 11.26 -11.47
CA THR A 288 34.14 10.81 -10.93
C THR A 288 34.18 9.33 -10.59
N GLY A 289 33.01 8.70 -10.35
CA GLY A 289 32.89 7.34 -9.87
C GLY A 289 33.20 7.20 -8.38
N GLU A 290 33.50 8.27 -7.67
CA GLU A 290 33.81 8.25 -6.25
C GLU A 290 32.56 8.01 -5.41
N PRO A 291 32.65 7.24 -4.32
CA PRO A 291 31.53 7.00 -3.41
C PRO A 291 31.03 8.33 -2.80
N ILE A 292 29.71 8.51 -2.79
CA ILE A 292 29.06 9.67 -2.17
C ILE A 292 29.16 9.55 -0.65
N ARG A 293 29.68 10.58 0.01
CA ARG A 293 29.80 10.66 1.48
C ARG A 293 29.26 11.96 2.05
N ASP A 294 28.50 12.69 1.22
CA ASP A 294 27.98 14.03 1.51
C ASP A 294 26.45 14.10 1.35
N LEU A 295 25.75 12.96 1.48
CA LEU A 295 24.31 12.97 1.65
C LEU A 295 23.94 13.74 2.91
N VAL A 296 22.86 14.49 2.84
CA VAL A 296 22.26 15.14 4.01
C VAL A 296 20.97 14.45 4.38
N PRO A 297 20.58 14.42 5.66
CA PRO A 297 19.31 13.84 6.07
C PRO A 297 18.14 14.59 5.41
N TYR A 298 17.23 13.83 4.83
CA TYR A 298 15.97 14.33 4.31
C TYR A 298 14.83 13.75 5.17
N LEU A 299 14.04 14.62 5.79
CA LEU A 299 12.93 14.23 6.69
C LEU A 299 13.37 13.24 7.78
N GLY A 300 14.50 13.52 8.40
CA GLY A 300 15.01 12.70 9.51
C GLY A 300 15.61 11.34 9.12
N ALA A 301 15.78 11.05 7.83
CA ALA A 301 16.37 9.82 7.33
C ALA A 301 17.38 10.07 6.19
N TRP A 302 18.22 9.08 5.88
CA TRP A 302 19.18 9.15 4.78
C TRP A 302 18.54 8.95 3.40
N GLY A 303 17.23 8.72 3.36
CA GLY A 303 16.42 8.62 2.17
C GLY A 303 15.00 8.23 2.48
N HIS A 304 14.11 8.34 1.51
CA HIS A 304 12.70 7.93 1.59
C HIS A 304 12.32 7.10 0.38
N SER A 305 11.58 6.03 0.58
CA SER A 305 11.14 5.17 -0.50
C SER A 305 9.64 4.94 -0.45
N LEU A 306 8.96 5.16 -1.59
CA LEU A 306 7.61 4.69 -1.84
C LEU A 306 7.64 3.54 -2.82
N ILE A 307 6.93 2.46 -2.50
CA ILE A 307 6.79 1.30 -3.36
C ILE A 307 5.31 1.05 -3.60
N LEU A 308 4.91 1.00 -4.86
CA LEU A 308 3.53 0.70 -5.26
C LEU A 308 3.49 -0.49 -6.21
N SER A 309 2.49 -1.37 -6.03
CA SER A 309 2.15 -2.35 -7.06
C SER A 309 1.66 -1.67 -8.34
N GLU A 310 1.78 -2.36 -9.49
CA GLU A 310 1.35 -1.83 -10.79
C GLU A 310 -0.14 -1.43 -10.84
N ASP A 311 -0.99 -2.05 -10.02
CA ASP A 311 -2.40 -1.68 -9.87
C ASP A 311 -2.64 -0.65 -8.77
N GLN A 312 -1.56 -0.16 -8.14
CA GLN A 312 -1.58 0.83 -7.06
C GLN A 312 -2.44 0.44 -5.84
N SER A 313 -2.62 -0.84 -5.60
CA SER A 313 -3.36 -1.34 -4.44
C SER A 313 -2.46 -1.65 -3.24
N ASP A 314 -1.19 -2.01 -3.47
CA ASP A 314 -0.20 -2.18 -2.40
C ASP A 314 0.62 -0.90 -2.28
N TYR A 315 0.76 -0.44 -1.05
CA TYR A 315 1.49 0.77 -0.67
C TYR A 315 2.50 0.42 0.42
N VAL A 316 3.76 0.75 0.20
CA VAL A 316 4.84 0.58 1.19
C VAL A 316 5.65 1.87 1.23
N HIS A 317 5.66 2.53 2.38
CA HIS A 317 6.52 3.68 2.68
C HIS A 317 7.65 3.18 3.58
N SER A 318 8.89 3.31 3.15
CA SER A 318 10.06 2.74 3.81
C SER A 318 11.20 3.76 3.96
N HIS A 319 12.01 3.54 4.98
CA HIS A 319 13.15 4.38 5.34
C HIS A 319 14.38 3.52 5.54
N PRO A 320 15.59 4.08 5.41
CA PRO A 320 16.82 3.33 5.64
C PRO A 320 16.96 2.86 7.09
N GLU A 321 17.62 1.72 7.26
CA GLU A 321 18.00 1.20 8.59
C GLU A 321 19.05 2.08 9.29
N GLU A 322 19.86 2.78 8.50
CA GLU A 322 20.88 3.68 8.99
C GLU A 322 20.23 4.88 9.69
N VAL A 323 20.45 4.95 11.01
CA VAL A 323 19.79 5.94 11.86
C VAL A 323 20.44 7.33 11.72
N VAL A 324 19.61 8.34 11.54
CA VAL A 324 20.02 9.73 11.71
C VAL A 324 19.89 10.11 13.20
N PRO A 325 20.98 10.46 13.89
CA PRO A 325 20.91 10.79 15.31
C PRO A 325 20.04 12.04 15.56
N GLU A 326 19.07 11.95 16.47
CA GLU A 326 18.18 13.06 16.82
C GLU A 326 18.88 14.15 17.67
N THR A 327 19.93 13.76 18.40
CA THR A 327 20.61 14.64 19.38
C THR A 327 21.70 15.51 18.77
N VAL A 328 21.94 15.40 17.46
CA VAL A 328 22.99 16.11 16.74
C VAL A 328 22.40 17.15 15.80
N ASP A 329 23.12 18.24 15.60
CA ASP A 329 22.76 19.22 14.57
C ASP A 329 22.76 18.54 13.18
N ARG A 330 21.59 18.19 12.70
CA ARG A 330 21.40 17.44 11.46
C ARG A 330 21.95 18.18 10.22
N SER A 331 22.08 19.51 10.27
CA SER A 331 22.66 20.31 9.18
C SER A 331 24.13 19.96 8.91
N LYS A 332 24.82 19.45 9.93
CA LYS A 332 26.24 19.04 9.88
C LYS A 332 26.42 17.55 9.56
N LEU A 333 25.37 16.76 9.62
CA LEU A 333 25.48 15.34 9.32
C LEU A 333 25.72 15.10 7.83
N ARG A 334 26.58 14.15 7.55
CA ARG A 334 26.87 13.68 6.20
C ARG A 334 26.88 12.15 6.22
N GLY A 335 26.31 11.55 5.18
CA GLY A 335 26.12 10.11 5.06
C GLY A 335 26.39 9.56 3.68
N GLY A 336 26.05 8.31 3.46
CA GLY A 336 26.37 7.54 2.27
C GLY A 336 27.73 6.82 2.41
N PRO A 337 28.15 6.07 1.38
CA PRO A 337 27.50 5.90 0.08
C PRO A 337 26.32 4.93 0.10
N ASP A 338 26.11 4.20 1.19
CA ASP A 338 25.16 3.11 1.29
C ASP A 338 23.89 3.54 2.04
N ALA A 339 22.75 3.01 1.60
CA ALA A 339 21.47 3.14 2.29
C ALA A 339 20.67 1.84 2.13
N THR A 340 20.24 1.26 3.25
CA THR A 340 19.61 -0.05 3.31
C THR A 340 18.15 0.07 3.73
N PHE A 341 17.23 -0.35 2.87
CA PHE A 341 15.79 -0.32 3.15
C PHE A 341 15.24 -1.73 3.27
N ASN A 342 14.32 -1.92 4.20
CA ASN A 342 13.53 -3.14 4.27
C ASN A 342 12.14 -2.91 3.69
N ALA A 343 11.65 -3.90 2.94
CA ALA A 343 10.33 -3.87 2.37
C ALA A 343 9.66 -5.24 2.40
N PHE A 344 8.35 -5.22 2.24
CA PHE A 344 7.53 -6.42 2.16
C PHE A 344 6.53 -6.23 1.01
N LEU A 345 6.65 -7.08 -0.01
CA LEU A 345 5.78 -7.05 -1.18
C LEU A 345 4.74 -8.17 -1.06
N PRO A 346 3.47 -7.87 -0.73
CA PRO A 346 2.51 -8.89 -0.29
C PRO A 346 2.03 -9.82 -1.41
N ARG A 347 2.00 -9.36 -2.66
CA ARG A 347 1.42 -10.10 -3.79
C ARG A 347 2.41 -10.27 -4.94
N PRO A 348 2.26 -11.34 -5.76
CA PRO A 348 2.95 -11.47 -7.05
C PRO A 348 2.46 -10.37 -8.02
N ALA A 349 3.31 -9.39 -8.28
CA ALA A 349 3.04 -8.26 -9.17
C ALA A 349 4.35 -7.59 -9.58
N ASN A 350 4.28 -6.66 -10.53
CA ASN A 350 5.33 -5.68 -10.73
C ASN A 350 5.13 -4.52 -9.76
N TYR A 351 6.23 -4.01 -9.23
CA TYR A 351 6.25 -2.90 -8.28
C TYR A 351 7.14 -1.79 -8.80
N ARG A 352 6.65 -0.56 -8.72
CA ARG A 352 7.44 0.64 -8.94
C ARG A 352 7.95 1.12 -7.59
N ILE A 353 9.24 1.37 -7.51
CA ILE A 353 9.95 1.90 -6.36
C ILE A 353 10.42 3.31 -6.74
N TRP A 354 10.08 4.31 -5.95
CA TRP A 354 10.71 5.63 -6.01
C TRP A 354 11.49 5.82 -4.73
N THR A 355 12.77 6.16 -4.86
CA THR A 355 13.62 6.43 -3.70
C THR A 355 14.26 7.80 -3.85
N GLN A 356 14.22 8.56 -2.78
CA GLN A 356 14.71 9.93 -2.72
C GLN A 356 15.96 10.01 -1.85
N PHE A 357 16.98 10.69 -2.37
CA PHE A 357 18.22 10.99 -1.65
C PHE A 357 18.50 12.48 -1.77
N GLN A 358 18.96 13.11 -0.69
CA GLN A 358 19.32 14.50 -0.69
C GLN A 358 20.83 14.67 -0.60
N ARG A 359 21.39 15.46 -1.56
CA ARG A 359 22.79 15.89 -1.58
C ARG A 359 22.86 17.41 -1.65
N GLY A 360 23.32 18.04 -0.59
CA GLY A 360 23.21 19.48 -0.46
C GLY A 360 21.76 19.96 -0.53
N GLU A 361 21.43 20.83 -1.47
CA GLU A 361 20.07 21.33 -1.71
C GLU A 361 19.28 20.51 -2.74
N THR A 362 19.94 19.56 -3.41
CA THR A 362 19.33 18.76 -4.46
C THR A 362 18.69 17.51 -3.90
N LEU A 363 17.37 17.35 -4.12
CA LEU A 363 16.62 16.14 -3.83
C LEU A 363 16.50 15.33 -5.11
N THR A 364 17.25 14.24 -5.21
CA THR A 364 17.22 13.32 -6.35
C THR A 364 16.21 12.21 -6.11
N THR A 365 15.32 11.98 -7.08
CA THR A 365 14.36 10.87 -7.08
C THR A 365 14.78 9.86 -8.14
N VAL A 366 15.12 8.65 -7.74
CA VAL A 366 15.36 7.52 -8.64
C VAL A 366 14.16 6.56 -8.61
N SER A 367 13.82 5.97 -9.74
CA SER A 367 12.78 4.94 -9.78
C SER A 367 13.28 3.63 -10.37
N PHE A 368 12.87 2.53 -9.76
CA PHE A 368 13.12 1.17 -10.24
C PHE A 368 11.81 0.40 -10.37
N THR A 369 11.75 -0.55 -11.30
CA THR A 369 10.65 -1.50 -11.40
C THR A 369 11.18 -2.89 -11.14
N VAL A 370 10.58 -3.58 -10.19
CA VAL A 370 10.95 -4.94 -9.81
C VAL A 370 9.74 -5.86 -9.88
N ARG A 371 9.97 -7.17 -9.95
CA ARG A 371 8.91 -8.16 -9.95
C ARG A 371 8.98 -9.02 -8.70
N ALA A 372 7.85 -9.12 -7.98
CA ALA A 372 7.65 -10.14 -6.96
C ALA A 372 6.96 -11.37 -7.59
N GLU A 373 7.54 -12.54 -7.38
CA GLU A 373 7.05 -13.81 -7.92
C GLU A 373 6.28 -14.62 -6.88
N ARG A 374 5.48 -15.57 -7.33
CA ARG A 374 4.90 -16.58 -6.44
C ARG A 374 5.98 -17.50 -5.90
N LEU A 375 5.85 -17.88 -4.64
CA LEU A 375 6.52 -19.08 -4.13
C LEU A 375 6.01 -20.28 -4.92
N ARG A 376 6.91 -21.02 -5.55
CA ARG A 376 6.59 -22.22 -6.31
C ARG A 376 6.63 -23.43 -5.42
#